data_de65b0fda8a619ecdb73f603cb33c07f
#
_entry.id   de65b0fda8a619ecdb73f603cb33c07f
#
_cell.length_a   1.000
_cell.length_b   1.000
_cell.length_c   1.000
_cell.angle_alpha   90.00
_cell.angle_beta   90.00
_cell.angle_gamma   90.00
#
_symmetry.space_group_name_H-M   'P 1'
#
loop_
_entity.id
_entity.type
_entity.pdbx_description
1 polymer ?
#
loop_
_entity_poly.entity_id
_entity_poly.type
_entity_poly.pdbx_seq_one_letter_code
_entity_poly.pdbx_strand_id
1 'polypeptide(L)'
;MFNQLFDTGEDLRPKPMLAERLDNPDPLTYLVTLRRGVKFHDGHELTAKDVVFTYGQMIDPSFVSPFKGAFRSLKSVTALDYYHVRFTLKEPFSAFAIQLAGPPAIVPDGAGPDFADHPIGTGPYKFVRFAVDDQVVLAPFEEYFGGAPRNNGVIIRVLPDDTMRGLELQKGSIDLVVNDLPPDIVHQFEGKDFHIAKSPGLDYSYLGINMLDPVLKDKRVRHAIGYAIDRHAIVEYLRRGLARPATGLIPSQAWAYDPDIFQFTYDPNRSRQLLDEAGYPDPDGDGPLPRLRLSLKVSNAEESRLQATVIQQQLRDVGIDLDVRSYEFATMYADVVNGNFQMFNMQWVGGAMVDPDILRRVFYSTQTPPAGYNRGHYNNPEVDRLLDLAGAATTEAERKKYYGAAQQIIAEDAPYISIWNRTNVAVARPTLSGLHLNPTGDFEALKDVTKSGV
;
A
#
# COMPACT_ATOMS: atom_id res chain seq x y z
N MET A 1 -15.95 -3.72 -10.86
CA MET A 1 -17.35 -3.98 -10.48
C MET A 1 -17.90 -2.91 -9.55
N PHE A 2 -17.14 -2.38 -8.62
CA PHE A 2 -17.61 -1.45 -7.59
C PHE A 2 -16.89 -0.11 -7.69
N ASN A 3 -17.54 0.96 -7.25
CA ASN A 3 -16.93 2.27 -7.11
C ASN A 3 -17.11 2.80 -5.69
N GLN A 4 -16.19 3.69 -5.28
CA GLN A 4 -16.24 4.46 -4.05
C GLN A 4 -16.86 5.84 -4.31
N LEU A 5 -17.07 6.64 -3.26
CA LEU A 5 -17.53 8.03 -3.41
C LEU A 5 -16.52 8.88 -4.19
N PHE A 6 -15.25 8.69 -3.89
CA PHE A 6 -14.13 9.28 -4.60
C PHE A 6 -13.18 8.17 -5.04
N ASP A 7 -12.34 8.47 -5.99
CA ASP A 7 -11.22 7.66 -6.43
C ASP A 7 -9.90 8.31 -5.97
N THR A 8 -8.80 7.58 -6.08
CA THR A 8 -7.47 8.10 -5.81
C THR A 8 -6.84 8.60 -7.10
N GLY A 9 -6.57 9.91 -7.19
CA GLY A 9 -5.87 10.50 -8.32
C GLY A 9 -4.40 10.06 -8.42
N GLU A 10 -3.74 10.39 -9.53
CA GLU A 10 -2.30 10.10 -9.72
C GLU A 10 -1.42 10.83 -8.70
N ASP A 11 -1.90 11.95 -8.17
CA ASP A 11 -1.29 12.75 -7.09
C ASP A 11 -1.69 12.29 -5.68
N LEU A 12 -2.37 11.17 -5.59
CA LEU A 12 -2.90 10.55 -4.37
C LEU A 12 -3.93 11.41 -3.62
N ARG A 13 -4.59 12.34 -4.33
CA ARG A 13 -5.70 13.12 -3.77
C ARG A 13 -7.05 12.50 -4.13
N PRO A 14 -8.09 12.78 -3.33
CA PRO A 14 -9.46 12.36 -3.67
C PRO A 14 -9.89 12.97 -5.02
N LYS A 15 -10.30 12.13 -5.94
CA LYS A 15 -10.83 12.49 -7.26
C LYS A 15 -12.33 12.14 -7.32
N PRO A 16 -13.21 13.00 -7.83
CA PRO A 16 -14.62 12.69 -7.97
C PRO A 16 -14.91 11.37 -8.70
N MET A 17 -15.75 10.50 -8.10
CA MET A 17 -16.19 9.22 -8.68
C MET A 17 -17.71 9.13 -8.62
N LEU A 18 -18.32 8.49 -7.60
CA LEU A 18 -19.76 8.51 -7.37
C LEU A 18 -20.24 9.84 -6.77
N ALA A 19 -19.36 10.55 -6.10
CA ALA A 19 -19.57 11.92 -5.65
C ALA A 19 -18.96 12.91 -6.66
N GLU A 20 -19.64 14.04 -6.87
CA GLU A 20 -19.16 15.16 -7.68
C GLU A 20 -18.41 16.19 -6.84
N ARG A 21 -18.80 16.36 -5.56
CA ARG A 21 -18.29 17.40 -4.69
C ARG A 21 -18.23 16.94 -3.22
N LEU A 22 -17.21 17.42 -2.53
CA LEU A 22 -17.04 17.32 -1.08
C LEU A 22 -16.85 18.72 -0.52
N ASP A 23 -17.72 19.13 0.41
CA ASP A 23 -17.60 20.36 1.18
C ASP A 23 -17.33 20.05 2.65
N ASN A 24 -16.48 20.84 3.28
CA ASN A 24 -16.17 20.73 4.70
C ASN A 24 -16.44 22.09 5.38
N PRO A 25 -17.71 22.37 5.76
CA PRO A 25 -18.11 23.66 6.31
C PRO A 25 -17.55 23.93 7.71
N ASP A 26 -17.23 22.87 8.45
CA ASP A 26 -16.60 22.90 9.77
C ASP A 26 -15.76 21.64 10.00
N PRO A 27 -14.85 21.60 10.98
CA PRO A 27 -13.93 20.47 11.17
C PRO A 27 -14.58 19.11 11.46
N LEU A 28 -15.87 19.08 11.81
CA LEU A 28 -16.60 17.84 12.14
C LEU A 28 -17.62 17.45 11.08
N THR A 29 -17.86 18.27 10.07
CA THR A 29 -18.92 18.03 9.07
C THR A 29 -18.37 17.97 7.67
N TYR A 30 -18.70 16.90 6.96
CA TYR A 30 -18.44 16.73 5.53
C TYR A 30 -19.76 16.55 4.79
N LEU A 31 -19.96 17.33 3.73
CA LEU A 31 -21.14 17.28 2.87
C LEU A 31 -20.74 16.74 1.50
N VAL A 32 -21.32 15.61 1.12
CA VAL A 32 -21.07 14.95 -0.16
C VAL A 32 -22.27 15.18 -1.08
N THR A 33 -22.01 15.68 -2.29
CA THR A 33 -22.98 15.74 -3.37
C THR A 33 -22.75 14.57 -4.31
N LEU A 34 -23.74 13.71 -4.48
CA LEU A 34 -23.68 12.54 -5.36
C LEU A 34 -23.90 12.93 -6.82
N ARG A 35 -23.28 12.18 -7.72
CA ARG A 35 -23.54 12.22 -9.17
C ARG A 35 -24.94 11.72 -9.43
N ARG A 36 -25.69 12.42 -10.30
CA ARG A 36 -27.03 12.02 -10.72
C ARG A 36 -27.00 11.01 -11.84
N GLY A 37 -28.02 10.14 -11.92
CA GLY A 37 -28.19 9.18 -13.00
C GLY A 37 -27.19 8.02 -12.99
N VAL A 38 -26.43 7.83 -11.91
CA VAL A 38 -25.60 6.65 -11.73
C VAL A 38 -26.46 5.45 -11.45
N LYS A 39 -26.28 4.38 -12.22
CA LYS A 39 -27.04 3.13 -12.06
C LYS A 39 -26.18 2.04 -11.45
N PHE A 40 -26.78 1.24 -10.61
CA PHE A 40 -26.26 -0.08 -10.23
C PHE A 40 -26.47 -1.08 -11.38
N HIS A 41 -25.80 -2.23 -11.29
CA HIS A 41 -25.84 -3.28 -12.32
C HIS A 41 -27.23 -3.87 -12.57
N ASP A 42 -28.14 -3.77 -11.63
CA ASP A 42 -29.53 -4.20 -11.72
C ASP A 42 -30.48 -3.11 -12.29
N GLY A 43 -29.95 -1.90 -12.55
CA GLY A 43 -30.63 -0.79 -13.19
C GLY A 43 -31.22 0.24 -12.25
N HIS A 44 -31.28 0.03 -10.93
CA HIS A 44 -31.75 1.07 -10.02
C HIS A 44 -30.69 2.20 -9.86
N GLU A 45 -31.16 3.41 -9.56
CA GLU A 45 -30.33 4.59 -9.44
C GLU A 45 -29.67 4.68 -8.05
N LEU A 46 -28.39 5.04 -8.02
CA LEU A 46 -27.64 5.35 -6.79
C LEU A 46 -28.23 6.57 -6.09
N THR A 47 -28.47 6.46 -4.80
CA THR A 47 -29.01 7.54 -3.96
C THR A 47 -28.23 7.68 -2.65
N ALA A 48 -28.55 8.73 -1.90
CA ALA A 48 -28.01 8.94 -0.56
C ALA A 48 -28.33 7.79 0.41
N LYS A 49 -29.38 7.00 0.19
CA LYS A 49 -29.73 5.84 1.01
C LYS A 49 -28.66 4.75 0.95
N ASP A 50 -28.14 4.47 -0.25
CA ASP A 50 -27.10 3.46 -0.48
C ASP A 50 -25.82 3.83 0.24
N VAL A 51 -25.47 5.11 0.22
CA VAL A 51 -24.32 5.65 0.94
C VAL A 51 -24.52 5.54 2.46
N VAL A 52 -25.72 5.91 2.95
CA VAL A 52 -26.06 5.80 4.38
C VAL A 52 -26.03 4.34 4.84
N PHE A 53 -26.56 3.43 4.03
CA PHE A 53 -26.50 1.99 4.31
C PHE A 53 -25.04 1.51 4.41
N THR A 54 -24.23 1.79 3.38
CA THR A 54 -22.84 1.33 3.31
C THR A 54 -22.00 1.84 4.47
N TYR A 55 -22.00 3.15 4.74
CA TYR A 55 -21.20 3.72 5.83
C TYR A 55 -21.84 3.53 7.22
N GLY A 56 -23.17 3.31 7.27
CA GLY A 56 -23.85 2.89 8.48
C GLY A 56 -23.31 1.59 9.04
N GLN A 57 -22.98 0.62 8.18
CA GLN A 57 -22.32 -0.63 8.57
C GLN A 57 -20.94 -0.40 9.18
N MET A 58 -20.20 0.61 8.74
CA MET A 58 -18.86 0.91 9.28
C MET A 58 -18.90 1.42 10.73
N ILE A 59 -20.01 2.00 11.16
CA ILE A 59 -20.21 2.48 12.55
C ILE A 59 -21.06 1.53 13.41
N ASP A 60 -21.73 0.53 12.81
CA ASP A 60 -22.50 -0.48 13.54
C ASP A 60 -21.56 -1.44 14.30
N PRO A 61 -21.62 -1.52 15.64
CA PRO A 61 -20.76 -2.41 16.41
C PRO A 61 -20.88 -3.89 16.02
N SER A 62 -22.05 -4.33 15.56
CA SER A 62 -22.32 -5.72 15.20
C SER A 62 -21.76 -6.15 13.85
N PHE A 63 -21.51 -5.19 12.93
CA PHE A 63 -20.97 -5.50 11.61
C PHE A 63 -19.46 -5.76 11.67
N VAL A 64 -18.99 -6.86 11.11
CA VAL A 64 -17.56 -7.21 11.07
C VAL A 64 -16.96 -6.81 9.74
N SER A 65 -15.97 -5.93 9.76
CA SER A 65 -15.23 -5.50 8.57
C SER A 65 -13.80 -5.09 8.92
N PRO A 66 -12.80 -5.47 8.11
CA PRO A 66 -11.42 -5.03 8.29
C PRO A 66 -11.25 -3.51 8.08
N PHE A 67 -12.23 -2.85 7.45
CA PHE A 67 -12.16 -1.41 7.12
C PHE A 67 -12.71 -0.50 8.22
N LYS A 68 -13.37 -1.02 9.25
CA LYS A 68 -13.98 -0.21 10.34
C LYS A 68 -12.98 0.71 11.03
N GLY A 69 -11.73 0.29 11.16
CA GLY A 69 -10.68 1.08 11.78
C GLY A 69 -10.45 2.43 11.09
N ALA A 70 -10.66 2.53 9.78
CA ALA A 70 -10.54 3.77 9.01
C ALA A 70 -11.65 4.79 9.35
N PHE A 71 -12.82 4.31 9.80
CA PHE A 71 -14.01 5.12 10.10
C PHE A 71 -14.28 5.30 11.60
N ARG A 72 -13.31 5.03 12.47
CA ARG A 72 -13.47 5.19 13.93
C ARG A 72 -13.86 6.60 14.37
N SER A 73 -13.42 7.62 13.63
CA SER A 73 -13.78 9.03 13.85
C SER A 73 -15.20 9.36 13.38
N LEU A 74 -15.83 8.51 12.56
CA LEU A 74 -17.18 8.74 12.06
C LEU A 74 -18.20 8.56 13.21
N LYS A 75 -19.04 9.57 13.43
CA LYS A 75 -20.13 9.57 14.41
C LYS A 75 -21.44 9.13 13.77
N SER A 76 -21.76 9.71 12.62
CA SER A 76 -23.02 9.42 11.90
C SER A 76 -22.88 9.73 10.42
N VAL A 77 -23.71 9.07 9.62
CA VAL A 77 -23.94 9.36 8.21
C VAL A 77 -25.45 9.52 8.01
N THR A 78 -25.89 10.59 7.33
CA THR A 78 -27.32 10.91 7.14
C THR A 78 -27.58 11.43 5.73
N ALA A 79 -28.66 10.95 5.11
CA ALA A 79 -29.17 11.52 3.88
C ALA A 79 -29.88 12.86 4.20
N LEU A 80 -29.50 13.93 3.51
CA LEU A 80 -30.18 15.22 3.60
C LEU A 80 -31.33 15.29 2.59
N ASP A 81 -31.12 14.71 1.43
CA ASP A 81 -32.09 14.48 0.39
C ASP A 81 -31.63 13.31 -0.51
N TYR A 82 -32.12 13.22 -1.73
CA TYR A 82 -31.85 12.10 -2.65
C TYR A 82 -30.38 12.00 -3.08
N TYR A 83 -29.64 13.14 -3.12
CA TYR A 83 -28.26 13.21 -3.62
C TYR A 83 -27.27 13.89 -2.68
N HIS A 84 -27.71 14.29 -1.48
CA HIS A 84 -26.82 14.92 -0.51
C HIS A 84 -26.71 14.09 0.76
N VAL A 85 -25.46 13.82 1.15
CA VAL A 85 -25.10 13.04 2.33
C VAL A 85 -24.26 13.89 3.27
N ARG A 86 -24.60 13.86 4.56
CA ARG A 86 -23.81 14.46 5.63
C ARG A 86 -23.09 13.37 6.41
N PHE A 87 -21.76 13.50 6.51
CA PHE A 87 -20.93 12.76 7.44
C PHE A 87 -20.59 13.68 8.62
N THR A 88 -20.80 13.19 9.85
CA THR A 88 -20.47 13.91 11.07
C THR A 88 -19.39 13.13 11.82
N LEU A 89 -18.30 13.79 12.20
CA LEU A 89 -17.20 13.19 12.94
C LEU A 89 -17.36 13.39 14.45
N LYS A 90 -16.71 12.54 15.24
CA LYS A 90 -16.58 12.66 16.71
C LYS A 90 -15.52 13.69 17.11
N GLU A 91 -14.49 13.80 16.28
CA GLU A 91 -13.33 14.67 16.47
C GLU A 91 -12.82 15.13 15.08
N PRO A 92 -12.12 16.26 14.97
CA PRO A 92 -11.52 16.67 13.70
C PRO A 92 -10.55 15.62 13.17
N PHE A 93 -10.71 15.28 11.90
CA PHE A 93 -9.85 14.30 11.24
C PHE A 93 -9.61 14.70 9.78
N SER A 94 -8.51 15.39 9.54
CA SER A 94 -8.19 15.99 8.23
C SER A 94 -8.01 14.96 7.11
N ALA A 95 -7.67 13.69 7.44
CA ALA A 95 -7.56 12.59 6.48
C ALA A 95 -8.92 11.96 6.12
N PHE A 96 -10.06 12.43 6.67
CA PHE A 96 -11.36 11.81 6.41
C PHE A 96 -11.75 11.85 4.92
N ALA A 97 -11.43 12.92 4.20
CA ALA A 97 -11.73 13.06 2.78
C ALA A 97 -11.13 11.91 1.93
N ILE A 98 -9.88 11.53 2.18
CA ILE A 98 -9.23 10.44 1.44
C ILE A 98 -9.78 9.05 1.83
N GLN A 99 -10.32 8.90 3.06
CA GLN A 99 -10.96 7.63 3.45
C GLN A 99 -12.20 7.34 2.57
N LEU A 100 -12.83 8.37 2.00
CA LEU A 100 -13.97 8.22 1.09
C LEU A 100 -13.54 7.78 -0.33
N ALA A 101 -12.24 7.79 -0.64
CA ALA A 101 -11.65 7.27 -1.87
C ALA A 101 -11.14 5.81 -1.73
N GLY A 102 -11.19 5.27 -0.51
CA GLY A 102 -10.87 3.87 -0.21
C GLY A 102 -12.11 3.03 0.10
N PRO A 103 -11.90 1.74 0.48
CA PRO A 103 -12.99 0.90 0.94
C PRO A 103 -13.74 1.50 2.14
N PRO A 104 -15.05 1.27 2.26
CA PRO A 104 -15.87 0.38 1.44
C PRO A 104 -16.33 1.01 0.12
N ALA A 105 -16.50 0.19 -0.90
CA ALA A 105 -17.25 0.58 -2.08
C ALA A 105 -18.76 0.68 -1.76
N ILE A 106 -19.48 1.52 -2.51
CA ILE A 106 -20.91 1.69 -2.29
C ILE A 106 -21.67 0.46 -2.79
N VAL A 107 -22.51 -0.07 -1.95
CA VAL A 107 -23.43 -1.19 -2.25
C VAL A 107 -24.87 -0.75 -2.12
N PRO A 108 -25.83 -1.45 -2.77
CA PRO A 108 -27.26 -1.13 -2.68
C PRO A 108 -27.79 -1.15 -1.25
N ASP A 109 -28.71 -0.25 -0.91
CA ASP A 109 -29.47 -0.29 0.34
C ASP A 109 -30.16 -1.64 0.50
N GLY A 110 -29.97 -2.30 1.64
CA GLY A 110 -30.51 -3.62 1.91
C GLY A 110 -29.69 -4.78 1.33
N ALA A 111 -28.47 -4.58 0.83
CA ALA A 111 -27.59 -5.67 0.43
C ALA A 111 -27.41 -6.68 1.58
N GLY A 112 -27.92 -7.89 1.38
CA GLY A 112 -28.06 -8.93 2.38
C GLY A 112 -27.01 -10.06 2.27
N PRO A 113 -27.22 -11.20 2.94
CA PRO A 113 -26.29 -12.32 2.94
C PRO A 113 -25.96 -12.89 1.55
N ASP A 114 -26.93 -12.85 0.62
CA ASP A 114 -26.77 -13.38 -0.74
C ASP A 114 -25.91 -12.48 -1.65
N PHE A 115 -25.50 -11.30 -1.14
CA PHE A 115 -24.69 -10.34 -1.89
C PHE A 115 -23.32 -10.90 -2.30
N ALA A 116 -22.77 -11.82 -1.53
CA ALA A 116 -21.49 -12.48 -1.85
C ALA A 116 -21.59 -13.33 -3.14
N ASP A 117 -22.76 -13.96 -3.38
CA ASP A 117 -22.99 -14.82 -4.55
C ASP A 117 -23.50 -14.02 -5.76
N HIS A 118 -24.19 -12.91 -5.51
CA HIS A 118 -24.79 -12.03 -6.52
C HIS A 118 -24.38 -10.56 -6.31
N PRO A 119 -23.09 -10.24 -6.46
CA PRO A 119 -22.58 -8.90 -6.16
C PRO A 119 -23.07 -7.89 -7.21
N ILE A 120 -23.68 -6.81 -6.72
CA ILE A 120 -24.21 -5.70 -7.50
C ILE A 120 -23.43 -4.43 -7.14
N GLY A 121 -22.80 -3.82 -8.12
CA GLY A 121 -22.03 -2.57 -7.97
C GLY A 121 -22.43 -1.55 -9.02
N THR A 122 -21.68 -0.46 -9.09
CA THR A 122 -21.86 0.65 -10.03
C THR A 122 -20.74 0.73 -11.07
N GLY A 123 -19.75 -0.20 -11.01
CA GLY A 123 -18.54 -0.15 -11.84
C GLY A 123 -18.74 -0.61 -13.28
N PRO A 124 -17.70 -0.51 -14.13
CA PRO A 124 -17.79 -0.75 -15.56
C PRO A 124 -18.07 -2.20 -15.96
N TYR A 125 -17.98 -3.14 -15.03
CA TYR A 125 -18.22 -4.57 -15.31
C TYR A 125 -19.18 -5.18 -14.31
N LYS A 126 -20.10 -6.03 -14.83
CA LYS A 126 -21.06 -6.82 -14.07
C LYS A 126 -20.51 -8.22 -13.79
N PHE A 127 -20.82 -8.76 -12.63
CA PHE A 127 -20.55 -10.15 -12.31
C PHE A 127 -21.36 -11.11 -13.18
N VAL A 128 -20.71 -12.15 -13.67
CA VAL A 128 -21.35 -13.24 -14.41
C VAL A 128 -21.25 -14.54 -13.65
N ARG A 129 -20.02 -14.95 -13.29
CA ARG A 129 -19.78 -16.17 -12.51
C ARG A 129 -18.41 -16.15 -11.86
N PHE A 130 -18.30 -16.90 -10.79
CA PHE A 130 -17.04 -17.25 -10.11
C PHE A 130 -16.89 -18.79 -10.06
N ALA A 131 -15.75 -19.29 -10.47
CA ALA A 131 -15.36 -20.67 -10.29
C ALA A 131 -14.12 -20.68 -9.39
N VAL A 132 -14.25 -21.37 -8.25
CA VAL A 132 -13.17 -21.46 -7.24
C VAL A 132 -11.91 -22.04 -7.88
N ASP A 133 -10.75 -21.46 -7.58
CA ASP A 133 -9.43 -21.85 -8.09
C ASP A 133 -9.30 -21.87 -9.63
N ASP A 134 -10.25 -21.32 -10.38
CA ASP A 134 -10.23 -21.23 -11.83
C ASP A 134 -10.31 -19.79 -12.32
N GLN A 135 -11.49 -19.14 -12.19
CA GLN A 135 -11.68 -17.82 -12.81
C GLN A 135 -12.89 -17.03 -12.28
N VAL A 136 -12.81 -15.71 -12.47
CA VAL A 136 -13.94 -14.78 -12.39
C VAL A 136 -14.28 -14.27 -13.78
N VAL A 137 -15.54 -14.33 -14.19
CA VAL A 137 -16.04 -13.80 -15.47
C VAL A 137 -16.88 -12.58 -15.24
N LEU A 138 -16.56 -11.50 -15.94
CA LEU A 138 -17.23 -10.21 -15.88
C LEU A 138 -17.70 -9.80 -17.27
N ALA A 139 -18.95 -9.32 -17.39
CA ALA A 139 -19.51 -8.74 -18.60
C ALA A 139 -19.44 -7.20 -18.57
N PRO A 140 -19.39 -6.51 -19.72
CA PRO A 140 -19.41 -5.06 -19.74
C PRO A 140 -20.74 -4.52 -19.23
N PHE A 141 -20.70 -3.36 -18.56
CA PHE A 141 -21.87 -2.59 -18.17
C PHE A 141 -22.02 -1.39 -19.11
N GLU A 142 -22.88 -1.52 -20.11
CA GLU A 142 -23.07 -0.52 -21.17
C GLU A 142 -23.55 0.83 -20.65
N GLU A 143 -24.33 0.83 -19.54
CA GLU A 143 -24.85 2.04 -18.89
C GLU A 143 -23.89 2.62 -17.83
N TYR A 144 -22.62 2.22 -17.82
CA TYR A 144 -21.64 2.76 -16.87
C TYR A 144 -21.51 4.28 -17.03
N PHE A 145 -21.65 5.02 -15.94
CA PHE A 145 -21.65 6.49 -15.96
C PHE A 145 -20.34 7.11 -16.46
N GLY A 146 -19.21 6.38 -16.34
CA GLY A 146 -17.90 6.77 -16.86
C GLY A 146 -17.66 6.37 -18.33
N GLY A 147 -18.69 5.95 -19.05
CA GLY A 147 -18.65 5.44 -20.43
C GLY A 147 -18.54 3.92 -20.49
N ALA A 148 -19.20 3.32 -21.47
CA ALA A 148 -19.20 1.87 -21.68
C ALA A 148 -17.78 1.33 -21.87
N PRO A 149 -17.44 0.15 -21.31
CA PRO A 149 -16.17 -0.52 -21.59
C PRO A 149 -15.93 -0.73 -23.09
N ARG A 150 -14.68 -0.59 -23.52
CA ARG A 150 -14.29 -0.72 -24.93
C ARG A 150 -13.98 -2.17 -25.34
N ASN A 151 -14.33 -3.14 -24.51
CA ASN A 151 -14.13 -4.56 -24.71
C ASN A 151 -15.39 -5.35 -24.32
N ASN A 152 -15.41 -6.63 -24.68
CA ASN A 152 -16.59 -7.49 -24.47
C ASN A 152 -16.64 -8.13 -23.08
N GLY A 153 -15.81 -7.66 -22.13
CA GLY A 153 -15.74 -8.18 -20.77
C GLY A 153 -14.34 -8.58 -20.37
N VAL A 154 -14.20 -9.10 -19.14
CA VAL A 154 -12.93 -9.48 -18.54
C VAL A 154 -13.05 -10.86 -17.91
N ILE A 155 -12.06 -11.73 -18.16
CA ILE A 155 -11.90 -13.01 -17.48
C ILE A 155 -10.61 -12.92 -16.65
N ILE A 156 -10.75 -12.98 -15.33
CA ILE A 156 -9.61 -13.03 -14.41
C ILE A 156 -9.34 -14.48 -14.07
N ARG A 157 -8.21 -15.02 -14.52
CA ARG A 157 -7.81 -16.39 -14.27
C ARG A 157 -6.93 -16.53 -13.04
N VAL A 158 -7.18 -17.55 -12.23
CA VAL A 158 -6.35 -17.90 -11.08
C VAL A 158 -5.20 -18.78 -11.54
N LEU A 159 -3.99 -18.26 -11.52
CA LEU A 159 -2.75 -18.96 -11.89
C LEU A 159 -1.73 -18.72 -10.75
N PRO A 160 -1.66 -19.60 -9.74
CA PRO A 160 -0.83 -19.37 -8.55
C PRO A 160 0.67 -19.34 -8.81
N ASP A 161 1.15 -20.09 -9.81
CA ASP A 161 2.57 -20.19 -10.14
C ASP A 161 3.01 -19.07 -11.09
N ASP A 162 4.05 -18.34 -10.71
CA ASP A 162 4.60 -17.19 -11.44
C ASP A 162 5.14 -17.57 -12.82
N THR A 163 5.83 -18.71 -12.92
CA THR A 163 6.39 -19.22 -14.18
C THR A 163 5.27 -19.61 -15.13
N MET A 164 4.24 -20.29 -14.62
CA MET A 164 3.06 -20.63 -15.40
C MET A 164 2.34 -19.40 -15.94
N ARG A 165 2.22 -18.31 -15.14
CA ARG A 165 1.63 -17.06 -15.65
C ARG A 165 2.41 -16.51 -16.83
N GLY A 166 3.75 -16.49 -16.75
CA GLY A 166 4.61 -16.07 -17.86
C GLY A 166 4.44 -16.93 -19.10
N LEU A 167 4.38 -18.26 -18.95
CA LEU A 167 4.19 -19.22 -20.05
C LEU A 167 2.80 -19.08 -20.70
N GLU A 168 1.73 -18.94 -19.90
CA GLU A 168 0.37 -18.77 -20.42
C GLU A 168 0.21 -17.44 -21.17
N LEU A 169 0.92 -16.38 -20.74
CA LEU A 169 0.98 -15.12 -21.48
C LEU A 169 1.72 -15.27 -22.83
N GLN A 170 2.86 -15.98 -22.86
CA GLN A 170 3.58 -16.26 -24.09
C GLN A 170 2.75 -17.09 -25.08
N LYS A 171 2.07 -18.11 -24.58
CA LYS A 171 1.21 -19.02 -25.37
C LYS A 171 -0.06 -18.34 -25.89
N GLY A 172 -0.52 -17.28 -25.21
CA GLY A 172 -1.70 -16.50 -25.58
C GLY A 172 -3.00 -17.01 -25.01
N SER A 173 -2.97 -17.83 -23.97
CA SER A 173 -4.15 -18.22 -23.20
C SER A 173 -4.58 -17.17 -22.17
N ILE A 174 -3.69 -16.23 -21.86
CA ILE A 174 -4.02 -14.97 -21.18
C ILE A 174 -3.42 -13.80 -21.98
N ASP A 175 -4.01 -12.62 -21.85
CA ASP A 175 -3.66 -11.45 -22.64
C ASP A 175 -2.83 -10.41 -21.87
N LEU A 176 -2.94 -10.41 -20.54
CA LEU A 176 -2.41 -9.36 -19.66
C LEU A 176 -2.04 -9.94 -18.30
N VAL A 177 -0.90 -9.53 -17.77
CA VAL A 177 -0.52 -9.71 -16.36
C VAL A 177 -0.11 -8.36 -15.79
N VAL A 178 -0.65 -7.98 -14.63
CA VAL A 178 -0.35 -6.72 -13.94
C VAL A 178 0.24 -7.02 -12.57
N ASN A 179 1.45 -6.52 -12.30
CA ASN A 179 2.17 -6.59 -11.02
C ASN A 179 2.45 -8.00 -10.46
N ASP A 180 2.21 -9.04 -11.25
CA ASP A 180 2.18 -10.42 -10.77
C ASP A 180 3.14 -11.35 -11.55
N LEU A 181 4.21 -10.76 -12.11
CA LEU A 181 5.36 -11.47 -12.66
C LEU A 181 6.63 -11.07 -11.93
N PRO A 182 7.50 -12.05 -11.57
CA PRO A 182 8.84 -11.76 -11.05
C PRO A 182 9.66 -10.92 -12.03
N PRO A 183 10.57 -10.07 -11.52
CA PRO A 183 11.41 -9.23 -12.37
C PRO A 183 12.13 -9.97 -13.49
N ASP A 184 12.67 -11.15 -13.20
CA ASP A 184 13.36 -11.98 -14.21
C ASP A 184 12.42 -12.47 -15.31
N ILE A 185 11.16 -12.77 -14.97
CA ILE A 185 10.15 -13.18 -15.96
C ILE A 185 9.73 -11.98 -16.80
N VAL A 186 9.53 -10.79 -16.19
CA VAL A 186 9.23 -9.54 -16.94
C VAL A 186 10.34 -9.25 -17.95
N HIS A 187 11.61 -9.39 -17.55
CA HIS A 187 12.76 -9.13 -18.41
C HIS A 187 12.79 -10.06 -19.64
N GLN A 188 12.29 -11.30 -19.54
CA GLN A 188 12.20 -12.21 -20.69
C GLN A 188 11.26 -11.73 -21.79
N PHE A 189 10.36 -10.81 -21.52
CA PHE A 189 9.45 -10.19 -22.49
C PHE A 189 10.05 -8.94 -23.16
N GLU A 190 11.11 -8.35 -22.60
CA GLU A 190 11.77 -7.19 -23.19
C GLU A 190 12.40 -7.55 -24.54
N GLY A 191 12.22 -6.67 -25.53
CA GLY A 191 12.70 -6.92 -26.89
C GLY A 191 11.90 -7.96 -27.70
N LYS A 192 10.83 -8.51 -27.14
CA LYS A 192 9.86 -9.34 -27.86
C LYS A 192 8.63 -8.53 -28.24
N ASP A 193 7.74 -9.12 -29.05
CA ASP A 193 6.47 -8.53 -29.44
C ASP A 193 5.44 -8.57 -28.29
N PHE A 194 5.71 -7.78 -27.22
CA PHE A 194 4.83 -7.57 -26.08
C PHE A 194 4.89 -6.09 -25.66
N HIS A 195 3.78 -5.58 -25.15
CA HIS A 195 3.72 -4.26 -24.55
C HIS A 195 4.04 -4.33 -23.06
N ILE A 196 5.11 -3.66 -22.63
CA ILE A 196 5.46 -3.54 -21.21
C ILE A 196 5.18 -2.10 -20.77
N ALA A 197 4.12 -1.91 -19.98
CA ALA A 197 3.82 -0.63 -19.37
C ALA A 197 4.43 -0.59 -17.96
N LYS A 198 5.03 0.55 -17.60
CA LYS A 198 5.63 0.78 -16.28
C LYS A 198 5.12 2.11 -15.70
N SER A 199 4.79 2.14 -14.42
CA SER A 199 4.47 3.37 -13.69
C SER A 199 5.03 3.31 -12.26
N PRO A 200 5.34 4.46 -11.62
CA PRO A 200 5.73 4.46 -10.21
C PRO A 200 4.59 3.92 -9.33
N GLY A 201 4.84 2.82 -8.62
CA GLY A 201 3.90 2.21 -7.70
C GLY A 201 4.07 2.73 -6.26
N LEU A 202 3.17 2.32 -5.38
CA LEU A 202 3.11 2.75 -3.99
C LEU A 202 3.72 1.75 -3.01
N ASP A 203 3.85 0.47 -3.38
CA ASP A 203 4.36 -0.54 -2.46
C ASP A 203 5.75 -0.16 -1.94
N TYR A 204 5.92 -0.29 -0.63
CA TYR A 204 7.10 0.15 0.09
C TYR A 204 7.69 -1.00 0.91
N SER A 205 8.90 -1.43 0.57
CA SER A 205 9.66 -2.45 1.30
C SER A 205 10.57 -1.82 2.34
N TYR A 206 10.60 -2.40 3.54
CA TYR A 206 11.37 -1.89 4.67
C TYR A 206 11.81 -3.00 5.63
N LEU A 207 12.85 -2.72 6.41
CA LEU A 207 13.16 -3.44 7.63
C LEU A 207 12.54 -2.71 8.82
N GLY A 208 11.66 -3.37 9.56
CA GLY A 208 11.12 -2.86 10.81
C GLY A 208 11.99 -3.32 11.98
N ILE A 209 12.22 -2.42 12.92
CA ILE A 209 13.14 -2.61 14.05
C ILE A 209 12.36 -2.60 15.36
N ASN A 210 12.66 -3.53 16.25
CA ASN A 210 12.14 -3.52 17.61
C ASN A 210 12.95 -2.53 18.47
N MET A 211 12.36 -1.39 18.78
CA MET A 211 12.99 -0.31 19.55
C MET A 211 13.16 -0.66 21.04
N LEU A 212 12.53 -1.76 21.50
CA LEU A 212 12.72 -2.27 22.87
C LEU A 212 13.88 -3.28 22.99
N ASP A 213 14.43 -3.74 21.85
CA ASP A 213 15.57 -4.67 21.85
C ASP A 213 16.80 -3.99 22.46
N PRO A 214 17.52 -4.65 23.38
CA PRO A 214 18.64 -4.04 24.09
C PRO A 214 19.81 -3.63 23.20
N VAL A 215 19.97 -4.23 22.02
CA VAL A 215 21.00 -3.88 21.01
C VAL A 215 20.47 -2.80 20.07
N LEU A 216 19.26 -3.01 19.52
CA LEU A 216 18.68 -2.16 18.48
C LEU A 216 18.08 -0.85 19.00
N LYS A 217 17.89 -0.69 20.32
CA LYS A 217 17.54 0.61 20.92
C LYS A 217 18.63 1.68 20.73
N ASP A 218 19.88 1.27 20.52
CA ASP A 218 20.97 2.20 20.21
C ASP A 218 20.87 2.69 18.77
N LYS A 219 20.69 3.99 18.59
CA LYS A 219 20.57 4.64 17.28
C LYS A 219 21.79 4.38 16.39
N ARG A 220 22.98 4.28 16.97
CA ARG A 220 24.24 4.03 16.24
C ARG A 220 24.21 2.66 15.56
N VAL A 221 23.68 1.62 16.24
CA VAL A 221 23.51 0.28 15.65
C VAL A 221 22.51 0.30 14.51
N ARG A 222 21.36 0.98 14.67
CA ARG A 222 20.37 1.10 13.58
C ARG A 222 20.95 1.84 12.37
N HIS A 223 21.70 2.91 12.60
CA HIS A 223 22.38 3.64 11.55
C HIS A 223 23.46 2.78 10.88
N ALA A 224 24.24 1.99 11.65
CA ALA A 224 25.20 1.06 11.08
C ALA A 224 24.54 0.08 10.11
N ILE A 225 23.39 -0.49 10.47
CA ILE A 225 22.60 -1.35 9.59
C ILE A 225 22.17 -0.59 8.33
N GLY A 226 21.68 0.65 8.49
CA GLY A 226 21.24 1.49 7.35
C GLY A 226 22.36 1.80 6.36
N TYR A 227 23.57 2.15 6.85
CA TYR A 227 24.74 2.42 6.00
C TYR A 227 25.36 1.15 5.38
N ALA A 228 25.12 -0.03 5.95
CA ALA A 228 25.60 -1.29 5.41
C ALA A 228 24.78 -1.81 4.21
N ILE A 229 23.56 -1.30 4.00
CA ILE A 229 22.66 -1.82 2.96
C ILE A 229 22.76 -1.00 1.68
N ASP A 230 23.27 -1.64 0.62
CA ASP A 230 23.26 -1.08 -0.74
C ASP A 230 21.89 -1.26 -1.40
N ARG A 231 21.02 -0.25 -1.21
CA ARG A 231 19.67 -0.24 -1.78
C ARG A 231 19.67 -0.12 -3.30
N HIS A 232 20.69 0.53 -3.88
CA HIS A 232 20.83 0.65 -5.34
C HIS A 232 21.15 -0.70 -5.96
N ALA A 233 22.07 -1.48 -5.38
CA ALA A 233 22.36 -2.84 -5.82
C ALA A 233 21.12 -3.76 -5.72
N ILE A 234 20.35 -3.66 -4.64
CA ILE A 234 19.09 -4.41 -4.50
C ILE A 234 18.12 -4.05 -5.65
N VAL A 235 17.93 -2.77 -5.94
CA VAL A 235 17.04 -2.31 -7.01
C VAL A 235 17.54 -2.75 -8.39
N GLU A 236 18.83 -2.62 -8.65
CA GLU A 236 19.42 -2.94 -9.96
C GLU A 236 19.44 -4.45 -10.23
N TYR A 237 19.98 -5.23 -9.28
CA TYR A 237 20.28 -6.64 -9.53
C TYR A 237 19.15 -7.58 -9.10
N LEU A 238 18.50 -7.33 -7.95
CA LEU A 238 17.41 -8.18 -7.47
C LEU A 238 16.06 -7.76 -8.08
N ARG A 239 15.80 -6.45 -8.19
CA ARG A 239 14.54 -5.92 -8.75
C ARG A 239 14.60 -5.65 -10.25
N ARG A 240 15.76 -5.83 -10.90
CA ARG A 240 15.96 -5.58 -12.33
C ARG A 240 15.46 -4.20 -12.79
N GLY A 241 15.61 -3.17 -11.95
CA GLY A 241 15.10 -1.84 -12.22
C GLY A 241 13.57 -1.68 -12.07
N LEU A 242 12.85 -2.72 -11.62
CA LEU A 242 11.41 -2.67 -11.35
C LEU A 242 11.10 -2.22 -9.93
N ALA A 243 11.93 -1.34 -9.42
CA ALA A 243 11.78 -0.62 -8.17
C ALA A 243 12.64 0.64 -8.21
N ARG A 244 12.52 1.48 -7.19
CA ARG A 244 13.41 2.62 -6.92
C ARG A 244 13.78 2.62 -5.43
N PRO A 245 14.98 3.09 -5.03
CA PRO A 245 15.31 3.23 -3.62
C PRO A 245 14.26 4.11 -2.92
N ALA A 246 13.74 3.62 -1.78
CA ALA A 246 12.73 4.37 -1.04
C ALA A 246 13.39 5.42 -0.14
N THR A 247 12.81 6.62 -0.08
CA THR A 247 13.26 7.68 0.85
C THR A 247 12.63 7.48 2.24
N GLY A 248 11.35 7.12 2.30
CA GLY A 248 10.60 6.93 3.52
C GLY A 248 9.25 6.26 3.24
N LEU A 249 8.38 6.26 4.24
CA LEU A 249 7.05 5.65 4.12
C LEU A 249 6.13 6.42 3.17
N ILE A 250 6.30 7.76 3.06
CA ILE A 250 5.49 8.59 2.16
C ILE A 250 6.03 8.47 0.73
N PRO A 251 5.24 7.97 -0.22
CA PRO A 251 5.69 7.79 -1.61
C PRO A 251 5.88 9.12 -2.34
N SER A 252 6.76 9.14 -3.34
CA SER A 252 7.13 10.36 -4.08
C SER A 252 5.98 11.04 -4.85
N GLN A 253 4.88 10.33 -5.07
CA GLN A 253 3.68 10.86 -5.71
C GLN A 253 2.80 11.65 -4.73
N ALA A 254 2.98 11.44 -3.41
CA ALA A 254 2.14 12.07 -2.38
C ALA A 254 2.46 13.56 -2.23
N TRP A 255 1.42 14.37 -2.02
CA TRP A 255 1.55 15.81 -1.81
C TRP A 255 2.40 16.19 -0.59
N ALA A 256 2.50 15.32 0.41
CA ALA A 256 3.31 15.51 1.62
C ALA A 256 4.70 14.86 1.53
N TYR A 257 5.09 14.36 0.36
CA TYR A 257 6.43 13.83 0.13
C TYR A 257 7.48 14.93 0.39
N ASP A 258 8.52 14.55 1.12
CA ASP A 258 9.68 15.41 1.37
C ASP A 258 10.95 14.67 0.87
N PRO A 259 11.58 15.14 -0.20
CA PRO A 259 12.79 14.53 -0.75
C PRO A 259 14.04 14.77 0.13
N ASP A 260 13.99 15.78 1.00
CA ASP A 260 15.16 16.28 1.74
C ASP A 260 15.31 15.62 3.12
N ILE A 261 14.47 14.64 3.46
CA ILE A 261 14.61 13.89 4.72
C ILE A 261 15.91 13.07 4.73
N PHE A 262 16.42 12.79 5.93
CA PHE A 262 17.62 12.01 6.12
C PHE A 262 17.62 10.68 5.33
N GLN A 263 18.72 10.39 4.64
CA GLN A 263 18.88 9.18 3.82
C GLN A 263 20.19 8.47 4.18
N PHE A 264 20.12 7.16 4.29
CA PHE A 264 21.32 6.33 4.32
C PHE A 264 21.91 6.23 2.90
N THR A 265 23.18 6.56 2.76
CA THR A 265 24.00 6.20 1.60
C THR A 265 24.76 4.93 1.93
N TYR A 266 25.02 4.05 0.95
CA TYR A 266 25.83 2.87 1.18
C TYR A 266 27.26 3.29 1.55
N ASP A 267 27.65 3.03 2.80
CA ASP A 267 28.98 3.33 3.35
C ASP A 267 29.36 2.29 4.43
N PRO A 268 29.92 1.15 4.00
CA PRO A 268 30.36 0.11 4.93
C PRO A 268 31.41 0.57 5.95
N ASN A 269 32.23 1.58 5.62
CA ASN A 269 33.22 2.11 6.54
C ASN A 269 32.56 2.91 7.67
N ARG A 270 31.57 3.74 7.32
CA ARG A 270 30.76 4.45 8.33
C ARG A 270 29.97 3.49 9.20
N SER A 271 29.45 2.40 8.61
CA SER A 271 28.79 1.33 9.35
C SER A 271 29.72 0.74 10.42
N ARG A 272 30.94 0.33 10.05
CA ARG A 272 31.95 -0.24 11.01
C ARG A 272 32.29 0.76 12.11
N GLN A 273 32.51 2.03 11.77
CA GLN A 273 32.79 3.08 12.76
C GLN A 273 31.64 3.22 13.77
N LEU A 274 30.39 3.22 13.32
CA LEU A 274 29.23 3.30 14.21
C LEU A 274 29.10 2.08 15.12
N LEU A 275 29.48 0.89 14.64
CA LEU A 275 29.53 -0.31 15.47
C LEU A 275 30.63 -0.19 16.55
N ASP A 276 31.82 0.32 16.20
CA ASP A 276 32.92 0.59 17.17
C ASP A 276 32.45 1.61 18.23
N GLU A 277 31.84 2.72 17.80
CA GLU A 277 31.29 3.76 18.68
C GLU A 277 30.18 3.21 19.60
N ALA A 278 29.39 2.24 19.13
CA ALA A 278 28.32 1.59 19.89
C ALA A 278 28.81 0.50 20.86
N GLY A 279 30.12 0.18 20.86
CA GLY A 279 30.73 -0.81 21.74
C GLY A 279 30.80 -2.23 21.16
N TYR A 280 30.69 -2.34 19.83
CA TYR A 280 30.83 -3.59 19.07
C TYR A 280 32.08 -3.53 18.15
N PRO A 281 33.30 -3.38 18.70
CA PRO A 281 34.51 -3.39 17.90
C PRO A 281 34.72 -4.76 17.25
N ASP A 282 35.54 -4.79 16.21
CA ASP A 282 35.92 -6.03 15.57
C ASP A 282 36.74 -6.88 16.54
N PRO A 283 36.31 -8.12 16.86
CA PRO A 283 36.97 -8.92 17.89
C PRO A 283 38.30 -9.57 17.44
N ASP A 284 38.51 -9.78 16.14
CA ASP A 284 39.62 -10.52 15.58
C ASP A 284 40.18 -9.92 14.26
N GLY A 285 39.81 -8.65 13.93
CA GLY A 285 40.25 -7.98 12.73
C GLY A 285 39.63 -8.59 11.49
N ASP A 286 40.45 -9.09 10.55
CA ASP A 286 39.95 -9.76 9.33
C ASP A 286 39.51 -11.23 9.58
N GLY A 287 39.33 -11.63 10.83
CA GLY A 287 38.91 -12.99 11.22
C GLY A 287 37.43 -13.25 11.07
N PRO A 288 36.99 -14.49 11.34
CA PRO A 288 35.58 -14.90 11.10
C PRO A 288 34.61 -14.56 12.23
N LEU A 289 35.07 -13.98 13.33
CA LEU A 289 34.19 -13.70 14.47
C LEU A 289 33.30 -12.45 14.20
N PRO A 290 31.99 -12.54 14.37
CA PRO A 290 31.14 -11.38 14.15
C PRO A 290 31.25 -10.37 15.31
N ARG A 291 31.11 -9.08 15.01
CA ARG A 291 30.98 -7.98 15.98
C ARG A 291 29.75 -8.11 16.84
N LEU A 292 28.62 -8.50 16.20
CA LEU A 292 27.36 -8.77 16.87
C LEU A 292 26.50 -9.74 16.06
N ARG A 293 25.51 -10.33 16.73
CA ARG A 293 24.51 -11.20 16.09
C ARG A 293 23.12 -10.61 16.22
N LEU A 294 22.38 -10.62 15.11
CA LEU A 294 21.00 -10.17 15.02
C LEU A 294 20.14 -11.22 14.32
N SER A 295 18.83 -11.12 14.45
CA SER A 295 17.87 -11.97 13.75
C SER A 295 16.90 -11.15 12.91
N LEU A 296 16.54 -11.69 11.74
CA LEU A 296 15.60 -11.11 10.80
C LEU A 296 14.49 -12.11 10.48
N LYS A 297 13.24 -11.75 10.74
CA LYS A 297 12.07 -12.54 10.33
C LYS A 297 11.57 -12.09 8.97
N VAL A 298 11.33 -13.07 8.08
CA VAL A 298 10.84 -12.84 6.72
C VAL A 298 9.75 -13.86 6.37
N SER A 299 8.91 -13.53 5.39
CA SER A 299 7.98 -14.52 4.83
C SER A 299 8.72 -15.59 4.02
N ASN A 300 8.07 -16.74 3.80
CA ASN A 300 8.62 -17.82 2.99
C ASN A 300 8.47 -17.59 1.47
N ALA A 301 7.93 -16.43 1.04
CA ALA A 301 7.93 -16.03 -0.36
C ALA A 301 9.36 -15.93 -0.89
N GLU A 302 9.59 -16.40 -2.11
CA GLU A 302 10.92 -16.46 -2.71
C GLU A 302 11.59 -15.09 -2.77
N GLU A 303 10.87 -14.06 -3.21
CA GLU A 303 11.36 -12.69 -3.25
C GLU A 303 11.84 -12.18 -1.88
N SER A 304 11.08 -12.48 -0.82
CA SER A 304 11.44 -12.07 0.55
C SER A 304 12.72 -12.77 1.04
N ARG A 305 12.89 -14.05 0.71
CA ARG A 305 14.08 -14.83 1.08
C ARG A 305 15.31 -14.36 0.30
N LEU A 306 15.18 -14.10 -1.01
CA LEU A 306 16.27 -13.60 -1.84
C LEU A 306 16.74 -12.22 -1.33
N GLN A 307 15.82 -11.31 -1.05
CA GLN A 307 16.16 -10.00 -0.47
C GLN A 307 16.87 -10.14 0.88
N ALA A 308 16.38 -11.01 1.76
CA ALA A 308 17.02 -11.25 3.05
C ALA A 308 18.42 -11.83 2.92
N THR A 309 18.68 -12.70 1.94
CA THR A 309 20.01 -13.25 1.66
C THR A 309 20.99 -12.16 1.21
N VAL A 310 20.55 -11.24 0.36
CA VAL A 310 21.39 -10.08 -0.06
C VAL A 310 21.71 -9.20 1.15
N ILE A 311 20.72 -8.85 1.95
CA ILE A 311 20.92 -8.04 3.17
C ILE A 311 21.82 -8.76 4.17
N GLN A 312 21.66 -10.08 4.35
CA GLN A 312 22.51 -10.89 5.22
C GLN A 312 23.99 -10.81 4.79
N GLN A 313 24.25 -10.91 3.48
CA GLN A 313 25.62 -10.79 2.98
C GLN A 313 26.20 -9.39 3.22
N GLN A 314 25.44 -8.32 2.91
CA GLN A 314 25.87 -6.94 3.12
C GLN A 314 26.15 -6.62 4.59
N LEU A 315 25.35 -7.14 5.51
CA LEU A 315 25.57 -7.00 6.95
C LEU A 315 26.79 -7.80 7.42
N ARG A 316 27.02 -8.98 6.85
CA ARG A 316 28.23 -9.78 7.14
C ARG A 316 29.50 -9.04 6.75
N ASP A 317 29.48 -8.28 5.65
CA ASP A 317 30.64 -7.53 5.16
C ASP A 317 31.09 -6.41 6.14
N VAL A 318 30.24 -6.04 7.09
CA VAL A 318 30.55 -5.09 8.17
C VAL A 318 30.66 -5.77 9.56
N GLY A 319 30.63 -7.11 9.61
CA GLY A 319 30.79 -7.89 10.82
C GLY A 319 29.49 -8.18 11.59
N ILE A 320 28.32 -7.96 11.00
CA ILE A 320 27.02 -8.33 11.60
C ILE A 320 26.60 -9.72 11.10
N ASP A 321 26.54 -10.71 11.99
CA ASP A 321 25.99 -12.04 11.70
C ASP A 321 24.47 -12.01 11.82
N LEU A 322 23.77 -12.12 10.67
CA LEU A 322 22.32 -12.04 10.59
C LEU A 322 21.69 -13.43 10.48
N ASP A 323 20.97 -13.86 11.51
CA ASP A 323 20.16 -15.09 11.49
C ASP A 323 18.81 -14.83 10.79
N VAL A 324 18.71 -15.25 9.53
CA VAL A 324 17.49 -15.11 8.72
C VAL A 324 16.52 -16.27 9.00
N ARG A 325 15.35 -15.94 9.53
CA ARG A 325 14.29 -16.90 9.88
C ARG A 325 13.08 -16.72 8.98
N SER A 326 12.81 -17.72 8.15
CA SER A 326 11.71 -17.71 7.19
C SER A 326 10.49 -18.50 7.71
N TYR A 327 9.30 -17.90 7.62
CA TYR A 327 8.03 -18.47 8.09
C TYR A 327 6.95 -18.29 7.04
N GLU A 328 5.88 -19.06 7.14
CA GLU A 328 4.62 -18.74 6.48
C GLU A 328 4.15 -17.36 6.96
N PHE A 329 3.54 -16.57 6.04
CA PHE A 329 3.27 -15.14 6.29
C PHE A 329 2.42 -14.89 7.55
N ALA A 330 1.33 -15.65 7.76
CA ALA A 330 0.45 -15.43 8.91
C ALA A 330 1.18 -15.72 10.24
N THR A 331 2.05 -16.74 10.27
CA THR A 331 2.90 -17.08 11.42
C THR A 331 3.90 -15.95 11.72
N MET A 332 4.61 -15.48 10.69
CA MET A 332 5.53 -14.36 10.83
C MET A 332 4.80 -13.09 11.31
N TYR A 333 3.66 -12.80 10.71
CA TYR A 333 2.87 -11.62 11.04
C TYR A 333 2.36 -11.65 12.48
N ALA A 334 1.91 -12.82 12.97
CA ALA A 334 1.51 -13.01 14.37
C ALA A 334 2.67 -12.73 15.33
N ASP A 335 3.88 -13.22 15.03
CA ASP A 335 5.08 -12.91 15.80
C ASP A 335 5.41 -11.42 15.82
N VAL A 336 5.29 -10.76 14.66
CA VAL A 336 5.55 -9.31 14.56
C VAL A 336 4.52 -8.50 15.35
N VAL A 337 3.24 -8.88 15.31
CA VAL A 337 2.18 -8.22 16.11
C VAL A 337 2.40 -8.42 17.61
N ASN A 338 2.94 -9.57 18.02
CA ASN A 338 3.22 -9.89 19.42
C ASN A 338 4.58 -9.38 19.93
N GLY A 339 5.38 -8.69 19.08
CA GLY A 339 6.69 -8.17 19.45
C GLY A 339 7.81 -9.21 19.51
N ASN A 340 7.58 -10.42 19.01
CA ASN A 340 8.53 -11.55 19.05
C ASN A 340 9.56 -11.47 17.90
N PHE A 341 10.31 -10.39 17.82
CA PHE A 341 11.34 -10.18 16.79
C PHE A 341 12.39 -9.17 17.26
N GLN A 342 13.57 -9.19 16.63
CA GLN A 342 14.53 -8.08 16.65
C GLN A 342 14.34 -7.19 15.41
N MET A 343 14.33 -7.80 14.22
CA MET A 343 14.00 -7.15 12.95
C MET A 343 13.03 -8.01 12.15
N PHE A 344 12.28 -7.37 11.27
CA PHE A 344 11.45 -8.05 10.26
C PHE A 344 11.51 -7.30 8.93
N ASN A 345 11.34 -8.04 7.83
CA ASN A 345 11.14 -7.44 6.51
C ASN A 345 9.70 -7.64 6.06
N MET A 346 9.04 -6.55 5.72
CA MET A 346 7.68 -6.53 5.20
C MET A 346 7.53 -5.44 4.14
N GLN A 347 6.34 -5.41 3.55
CA GLN A 347 5.94 -4.37 2.61
C GLN A 347 4.64 -3.70 3.08
N TRP A 348 4.54 -2.39 2.91
CA TRP A 348 3.27 -1.70 2.86
C TRP A 348 2.77 -1.74 1.43
N VAL A 349 1.49 -2.06 1.24
CA VAL A 349 0.89 -2.29 -0.07
C VAL A 349 -0.09 -1.15 -0.39
N GLY A 350 0.08 -0.56 -1.54
CA GLY A 350 -0.79 0.35 -2.29
C GLY A 350 -1.65 1.32 -1.48
N GLY A 351 -2.94 1.06 -1.43
CA GLY A 351 -3.96 1.96 -0.89
C GLY A 351 -3.80 2.39 0.58
N ALA A 352 -2.95 1.71 1.37
CA ALA A 352 -2.69 2.11 2.76
C ALA A 352 -1.86 3.41 2.87
N MET A 353 -1.15 3.80 1.81
CA MET A 353 -0.17 4.90 1.82
C MET A 353 -0.60 6.15 1.06
N VAL A 354 -1.86 6.23 0.68
CA VAL A 354 -2.39 7.38 -0.09
C VAL A 354 -2.49 8.67 0.73
N ASP A 355 -2.58 8.59 2.06
CA ASP A 355 -2.57 9.77 2.93
C ASP A 355 -1.39 9.74 3.92
N PRO A 356 -0.71 10.88 4.13
CA PRO A 356 0.42 10.97 5.05
C PRO A 356 0.06 10.68 6.52
N ASP A 357 -1.23 10.62 6.89
CA ASP A 357 -1.65 10.18 8.24
C ASP A 357 -1.33 8.71 8.52
N ILE A 358 -0.90 7.94 7.52
CA ILE A 358 -0.27 6.63 7.73
C ILE A 358 0.91 6.72 8.72
N LEU A 359 1.63 7.84 8.77
CA LEU A 359 2.70 8.08 9.75
C LEU A 359 2.19 7.96 11.19
N ARG A 360 0.99 8.47 11.48
CA ARG A 360 0.34 8.32 12.79
C ARG A 360 0.10 6.85 13.10
N ARG A 361 -0.48 6.11 12.17
CA ARG A 361 -0.83 4.70 12.39
C ARG A 361 0.39 3.81 12.61
N VAL A 362 1.55 4.21 12.07
CA VAL A 362 2.79 3.42 12.08
C VAL A 362 3.76 3.86 13.16
N PHE A 363 3.84 5.16 13.48
CA PHE A 363 4.90 5.71 14.33
C PHE A 363 4.42 6.46 15.57
N TYR A 364 3.13 6.73 15.72
CA TYR A 364 2.62 7.35 16.94
C TYR A 364 2.75 6.38 18.12
N SER A 365 3.25 6.86 19.26
CA SER A 365 3.69 6.02 20.40
C SER A 365 2.61 5.06 20.92
N THR A 366 1.34 5.51 20.96
CA THR A 366 0.22 4.70 21.47
C THR A 366 -0.44 3.80 20.39
N GLN A 367 0.00 3.89 19.14
CA GLN A 367 -0.54 3.08 18.04
C GLN A 367 0.13 1.71 17.92
N THR A 368 0.47 1.11 19.05
CA THR A 368 0.96 -0.28 19.08
C THR A 368 -0.16 -1.28 18.82
N PRO A 369 0.14 -2.49 18.31
CA PRO A 369 -0.87 -3.53 18.13
C PRO A 369 -1.63 -3.84 19.43
N PRO A 370 -2.96 -4.12 19.40
CA PRO A 370 -3.82 -4.20 18.21
C PRO A 370 -4.41 -2.85 17.76
N ALA A 371 -4.13 -1.74 18.45
CA ALA A 371 -4.73 -0.44 18.18
C ALA A 371 -4.23 0.20 16.87
N GLY A 372 -2.98 -0.07 16.49
CA GLY A 372 -2.33 0.47 15.30
C GLY A 372 -1.21 -0.43 14.80
N TYR A 373 -0.26 0.16 14.08
CA TYR A 373 0.80 -0.55 13.37
C TYR A 373 2.22 -0.18 13.85
N ASN A 374 2.35 0.50 14.99
CA ASN A 374 3.64 0.76 15.62
C ASN A 374 4.18 -0.54 16.25
N ARG A 375 4.53 -1.51 15.40
CA ARG A 375 4.98 -2.85 15.78
C ARG A 375 6.36 -2.81 16.45
N GLY A 376 7.18 -1.84 16.06
CA GLY A 376 8.53 -1.64 16.61
C GLY A 376 8.56 -0.92 17.94
N HIS A 377 7.42 -0.50 18.49
CA HIS A 377 7.34 0.27 19.74
C HIS A 377 8.16 1.58 19.70
N TYR A 378 8.17 2.25 18.54
CA TYR A 378 8.77 3.56 18.41
C TYR A 378 8.08 4.57 19.34
N ASN A 379 8.85 5.38 20.04
CA ASN A 379 8.35 6.38 20.97
C ASN A 379 9.19 7.64 20.88
N ASN A 380 8.60 8.69 20.32
CA ASN A 380 9.20 10.02 20.27
C ASN A 380 8.09 11.08 20.49
N PRO A 381 8.05 11.75 21.66
CA PRO A 381 7.00 12.71 21.97
C PRO A 381 6.91 13.89 20.99
N GLU A 382 8.00 14.27 20.34
CA GLU A 382 7.99 15.35 19.36
C GLU A 382 7.32 14.89 18.05
N VAL A 383 7.54 13.64 17.62
CA VAL A 383 6.81 13.05 16.50
C VAL A 383 5.33 12.98 16.81
N ASP A 384 4.94 12.51 18.00
CA ASP A 384 3.54 12.48 18.43
C ASP A 384 2.90 13.87 18.34
N ARG A 385 3.57 14.88 18.89
CA ARG A 385 3.11 16.28 18.85
C ARG A 385 2.95 16.81 17.44
N LEU A 386 3.91 16.52 16.54
CA LEU A 386 3.85 16.94 15.14
C LEU A 386 2.69 16.27 14.39
N LEU A 387 2.47 14.98 14.65
CA LEU A 387 1.36 14.23 14.06
C LEU A 387 0.00 14.74 14.59
N ASP A 388 -0.10 15.15 15.86
CA ASP A 388 -1.30 15.79 16.40
C ASP A 388 -1.59 17.12 15.71
N LEU A 389 -0.58 17.96 15.54
CA LEU A 389 -0.70 19.22 14.82
C LEU A 389 -1.09 19.00 13.34
N ALA A 390 -0.51 18.00 12.69
CA ALA A 390 -0.88 17.66 11.30
C ALA A 390 -2.34 17.21 11.18
N GLY A 391 -2.82 16.41 12.13
CA GLY A 391 -4.21 15.94 12.18
C GLY A 391 -5.23 17.06 12.43
N ALA A 392 -4.85 18.06 13.25
CA ALA A 392 -5.69 19.21 13.59
C ALA A 392 -5.62 20.36 12.56
N ALA A 393 -4.59 20.40 11.71
CA ALA A 393 -4.38 21.46 10.75
C ALA A 393 -5.49 21.49 9.69
N THR A 394 -5.93 22.71 9.34
CA THR A 394 -7.03 22.93 8.39
C THR A 394 -6.55 23.22 6.96
N THR A 395 -5.27 23.55 6.80
CA THR A 395 -4.66 23.83 5.48
C THR A 395 -3.66 22.75 5.09
N GLU A 396 -3.58 22.46 3.79
CA GLU A 396 -2.58 21.50 3.26
C GLU A 396 -1.14 21.97 3.54
N ALA A 397 -0.87 23.26 3.47
CA ALA A 397 0.44 23.83 3.74
C ALA A 397 0.92 23.58 5.19
N GLU A 398 0.04 23.74 6.19
CA GLU A 398 0.34 23.40 7.57
C GLU A 398 0.52 21.90 7.76
N ARG A 399 -0.37 21.10 7.20
CA ARG A 399 -0.24 19.64 7.22
C ARG A 399 1.11 19.21 6.66
N LYS A 400 1.49 19.71 5.48
CA LYS A 400 2.77 19.40 4.83
C LYS A 400 3.96 19.77 5.71
N LYS A 401 3.93 20.94 6.33
CA LYS A 401 4.97 21.38 7.28
C LYS A 401 5.15 20.41 8.44
N TYR A 402 4.05 20.00 9.09
CA TYR A 402 4.13 19.12 10.25
C TYR A 402 4.50 17.69 9.87
N TYR A 403 3.94 17.16 8.78
CA TYR A 403 4.33 15.83 8.28
C TYR A 403 5.79 15.80 7.80
N GLY A 404 6.30 16.85 7.15
CA GLY A 404 7.72 16.96 6.76
C GLY A 404 8.64 16.91 7.98
N ALA A 405 8.36 17.71 9.01
CA ALA A 405 9.13 17.70 10.25
C ALA A 405 9.08 16.31 10.95
N ALA A 406 7.93 15.65 10.97
CA ALA A 406 7.81 14.30 11.54
C ALA A 406 8.62 13.27 10.70
N GLN A 407 8.55 13.33 9.36
CA GLN A 407 9.32 12.47 8.47
C GLN A 407 10.82 12.59 8.71
N GLN A 408 11.32 13.83 8.87
CA GLN A 408 12.74 14.08 9.16
C GLN A 408 13.20 13.37 10.44
N ILE A 409 12.48 13.53 11.54
CA ILE A 409 12.81 12.92 12.83
C ILE A 409 12.73 11.38 12.73
N ILE A 410 11.67 10.85 12.12
CA ILE A 410 11.48 9.41 11.94
C ILE A 410 12.63 8.82 11.10
N ALA A 411 13.03 9.48 10.02
CA ALA A 411 14.13 9.04 9.17
C ALA A 411 15.46 9.01 9.93
N GLU A 412 15.74 10.05 10.74
CA GLU A 412 16.93 10.11 11.60
C GLU A 412 16.92 9.08 12.74
N ASP A 413 15.76 8.82 13.35
CA ASP A 413 15.64 7.84 14.42
C ASP A 413 15.69 6.40 13.91
N ALA A 414 15.42 6.19 12.62
CA ALA A 414 15.47 4.92 11.91
C ALA A 414 14.72 3.76 12.61
N PRO A 415 13.44 3.91 13.01
CA PRO A 415 12.63 2.76 13.44
C PRO A 415 12.34 1.81 12.27
N TYR A 416 12.37 2.34 11.05
CA TYR A 416 12.35 1.62 9.78
C TYR A 416 13.59 1.97 8.97
N ILE A 417 14.16 0.96 8.30
CA ILE A 417 15.16 1.18 7.24
C ILE A 417 14.46 0.94 5.92
N SER A 418 14.27 2.01 5.16
CA SER A 418 13.62 2.02 3.86
C SER A 418 14.47 1.28 2.84
N ILE A 419 13.90 0.36 2.06
CA ILE A 419 14.63 -0.39 1.04
C ILE A 419 14.26 0.11 -0.35
N TRP A 420 13.03 -0.12 -0.80
CA TRP A 420 12.57 0.28 -2.13
C TRP A 420 11.07 0.54 -2.20
N ASN A 421 10.67 1.32 -3.23
CA ASN A 421 9.29 1.38 -3.70
C ASN A 421 9.16 0.64 -5.02
N ARG A 422 8.03 -0.07 -5.21
CA ARG A 422 7.74 -0.82 -6.44
C ARG A 422 7.57 0.10 -7.65
N THR A 423 7.97 -0.37 -8.82
CA THR A 423 7.46 0.08 -10.10
C THR A 423 6.33 -0.86 -10.50
N ASN A 424 5.13 -0.33 -10.73
CA ASN A 424 4.03 -1.12 -11.29
C ASN A 424 4.38 -1.52 -12.71
N VAL A 425 4.09 -2.76 -13.06
CA VAL A 425 4.41 -3.33 -14.38
C VAL A 425 3.22 -4.09 -14.91
N ALA A 426 2.85 -3.81 -16.15
CA ALA A 426 1.94 -4.67 -16.90
C ALA A 426 2.65 -5.22 -18.12
N VAL A 427 2.53 -6.52 -18.35
CA VAL A 427 2.98 -7.18 -19.58
C VAL A 427 1.74 -7.61 -20.34
N ALA A 428 1.58 -7.08 -21.54
CA ALA A 428 0.40 -7.28 -22.39
C ALA A 428 0.79 -7.82 -23.76
N ARG A 429 -0.07 -8.63 -24.36
CA ARG A 429 0.07 -9.05 -25.75
C ARG A 429 -0.07 -7.85 -26.70
N PRO A 430 0.57 -7.89 -27.89
CA PRO A 430 0.53 -6.80 -28.86
C PRO A 430 -0.87 -6.54 -29.42
N THR A 431 -1.79 -7.48 -29.25
CA THR A 431 -3.21 -7.32 -29.63
C THR A 431 -3.98 -6.38 -28.69
N LEU A 432 -3.46 -6.06 -27.50
CA LEU A 432 -4.07 -5.11 -26.58
C LEU A 432 -3.57 -3.70 -26.81
N SER A 433 -4.48 -2.73 -26.74
CA SER A 433 -4.18 -1.29 -26.78
C SER A 433 -5.01 -0.52 -25.76
N GLY A 434 -4.60 0.70 -25.41
CA GLY A 434 -5.29 1.54 -24.43
C GLY A 434 -4.96 1.22 -22.97
N LEU A 435 -3.99 0.33 -22.70
CA LEU A 435 -3.56 0.02 -21.33
C LEU A 435 -2.69 1.15 -20.77
N HIS A 436 -3.05 1.63 -19.59
CA HIS A 436 -2.24 2.51 -18.76
C HIS A 436 -2.27 2.03 -17.30
N LEU A 437 -1.25 2.37 -16.53
CA LEU A 437 -1.14 2.01 -15.12
C LEU A 437 -1.16 3.26 -14.27
N ASN A 438 -2.00 3.25 -13.25
CA ASN A 438 -1.99 4.28 -12.21
C ASN A 438 -1.05 3.88 -11.03
N PRO A 439 -0.73 4.81 -10.12
CA PRO A 439 0.12 4.52 -8.97
C PRO A 439 -0.43 3.45 -8.03
N THR A 440 -1.75 3.34 -7.89
CA THR A 440 -2.41 2.33 -7.03
C THR A 440 -2.32 0.92 -7.61
N GLY A 441 -2.08 0.81 -8.92
CA GLY A 441 -2.00 -0.47 -9.63
C GLY A 441 -3.36 -1.18 -9.75
N ASP A 442 -4.48 -0.43 -9.64
CA ASP A 442 -5.83 -0.96 -9.79
C ASP A 442 -6.19 -1.28 -11.26
N PHE A 443 -7.35 -1.87 -11.43
CA PHE A 443 -7.86 -2.33 -12.73
C PHE A 443 -8.86 -1.39 -13.40
N GLU A 444 -8.99 -0.13 -12.98
CA GLU A 444 -9.93 0.82 -13.59
C GLU A 444 -9.65 1.00 -15.09
N ALA A 445 -8.39 1.02 -15.48
CA ALA A 445 -7.94 1.16 -16.86
C ALA A 445 -8.45 0.06 -17.81
N LEU A 446 -8.88 -1.10 -17.32
CA LEU A 446 -9.37 -2.20 -18.17
C LEU A 446 -10.57 -1.82 -19.03
N LYS A 447 -11.40 -0.84 -18.59
CA LYS A 447 -12.55 -0.37 -19.39
C LYS A 447 -12.12 0.28 -20.71
N ASP A 448 -10.91 0.84 -20.78
CA ASP A 448 -10.37 1.55 -21.93
C ASP A 448 -9.53 0.63 -22.84
N VAL A 449 -9.22 -0.59 -22.38
CA VAL A 449 -8.46 -1.57 -23.15
C VAL A 449 -9.31 -2.15 -24.27
N THR A 450 -8.71 -2.19 -25.47
CA THR A 450 -9.30 -2.86 -26.63
C THR A 450 -8.41 -4.03 -27.06
N LYS A 451 -9.01 -5.07 -27.67
CA LYS A 451 -8.30 -6.22 -28.23
C LYS A 451 -8.56 -6.31 -29.72
N SER A 452 -7.51 -6.25 -30.54
CA SER A 452 -7.57 -6.42 -32.00
C SER A 452 -7.41 -7.89 -32.38
N GLY A 453 -8.04 -8.31 -33.49
CA GLY A 453 -7.82 -9.64 -34.07
C GLY A 453 -8.66 -10.76 -33.47
N VAL A 454 -9.85 -10.44 -32.96
CA VAL A 454 -10.90 -11.42 -32.59
C VAL A 454 -12.02 -11.35 -33.62
#